data_d36c2f893e1808572d7ec67b0f383469
#
_entry.id   d36c2f893e1808572d7ec67b0f383469
#
_cell.length_a   1.000
_cell.length_b   1.000
_cell.length_c   1.000
_cell.angle_alpha   90.00
_cell.angle_beta   90.00
_cell.angle_gamma   90.00
#
_symmetry.space_group_name_H-M   'P 1'
#
loop_
_entity.id
_entity.type
_entity.pdbx_description
1 polymer ?
#
loop_
_entity_poly.entity_id
_entity_poly.type
_entity_poly.pdbx_seq_one_letter_code
_entity_poly.pdbx_strand_id
1 'polypeptide(L)'
;MAFKRLLIEFGQGVDMHGGNQNNAILKATQDAVHHCCMAGISEVFEIKDRMTQTKVHADIYVPHPEQADPSVVTNYLDWWPIDAEVHQGGADPRGIAFDGDPETEITIAIVVLTVYVDA
;
A
#
# COMPACT_ATOMS: atom_id res chain seq x y z
N MET A 1 -14.61 10.44 -21.65
CA MET A 1 -14.96 9.74 -20.41
C MET A 1 -14.09 10.20 -19.27
N ALA A 2 -14.56 10.10 -18.07
CA ALA A 2 -13.82 10.55 -16.90
C ALA A 2 -13.53 9.38 -15.97
N PHE A 3 -12.38 9.43 -15.30
CA PHE A 3 -12.05 8.46 -14.28
C PHE A 3 -12.94 8.65 -13.06
N LYS A 4 -13.50 7.55 -12.57
CA LYS A 4 -14.33 7.50 -11.37
C LYS A 4 -13.79 6.47 -10.41
N ARG A 5 -13.91 6.73 -9.14
CA ARG A 5 -13.48 5.75 -8.13
C ARG A 5 -14.37 4.52 -8.18
N LEU A 6 -13.75 3.38 -8.37
CA LEU A 6 -14.44 2.09 -8.31
C LEU A 6 -14.48 1.56 -6.89
N LEU A 7 -13.32 1.54 -6.23
CA LEU A 7 -13.22 1.03 -4.86
C LEU A 7 -12.00 1.62 -4.15
N ILE A 8 -12.05 1.51 -2.83
CA ILE A 8 -10.93 1.83 -1.96
C ILE A 8 -10.68 0.57 -1.13
N GLU A 9 -9.44 0.08 -1.18
CA GLU A 9 -9.01 -1.04 -0.34
C GLU A 9 -7.81 -0.61 0.48
N PHE A 10 -7.65 -1.21 1.65
CA PHE A 10 -6.54 -0.84 2.53
C PHE A 10 -6.02 -2.06 3.26
N GLY A 11 -4.78 -1.96 3.69
CA GLY A 11 -4.10 -2.99 4.44
C GLY A 11 -3.11 -2.40 5.41
N GLN A 12 -2.73 -3.20 6.39
CA GLN A 12 -1.67 -2.86 7.33
C GLN A 12 -0.56 -3.89 7.27
N GLY A 13 0.64 -3.43 7.55
CA GLY A 13 1.82 -4.29 7.62
C GLY A 13 2.67 -3.90 8.80
N VAL A 14 3.32 -4.89 9.40
CA VAL A 14 4.11 -4.69 10.61
C VAL A 14 5.51 -5.22 10.40
N ASP A 15 6.51 -4.37 10.67
CA ASP A 15 7.89 -4.79 10.85
C ASP A 15 8.15 -4.86 12.36
N MET A 16 8.38 -6.05 12.87
CA MET A 16 8.46 -6.29 14.32
C MET A 16 9.79 -5.91 14.93
N HIS A 17 10.84 -5.79 14.12
CA HIS A 17 12.19 -5.53 14.61
C HIS A 17 12.95 -4.62 13.66
N GLY A 18 13.54 -3.56 14.18
CA GLY A 18 14.47 -2.71 13.45
C GLY A 18 13.86 -1.51 12.74
N GLY A 19 12.56 -1.28 12.83
CA GLY A 19 11.93 -0.08 12.29
C GLY A 19 12.03 0.06 10.77
N ASN A 20 11.99 -1.05 10.02
CA ASN A 20 12.09 -1.03 8.57
C ASN A 20 10.76 -0.59 7.95
N GLN A 21 10.69 0.67 7.53
CA GLN A 21 9.48 1.24 6.93
C GLN A 21 9.08 0.49 5.66
N ASN A 22 10.04 0.15 4.80
CA ASN A 22 9.76 -0.48 3.50
C ASN A 22 9.27 -1.91 3.64
N ASN A 23 9.75 -2.65 4.63
CA ASN A 23 9.25 -3.99 4.93
C ASN A 23 7.78 -3.93 5.40
N ALA A 24 7.46 -2.98 6.26
CA ALA A 24 6.08 -2.76 6.71
C ALA A 24 5.16 -2.34 5.55
N ILE A 25 5.65 -1.46 4.67
CA ILE A 25 4.91 -1.02 3.48
C ILE A 25 4.61 -2.20 2.56
N LEU A 26 5.58 -3.07 2.30
CA LEU A 26 5.37 -4.24 1.44
C LEU A 26 4.29 -5.15 2.01
N LYS A 27 4.35 -5.42 3.31
CA LYS A 27 3.34 -6.25 3.98
C LYS A 27 1.96 -5.60 3.96
N ALA A 28 1.89 -4.27 4.13
CA ALA A 28 0.63 -3.55 4.05
C ALA A 28 0.02 -3.61 2.65
N THR A 29 0.86 -3.51 1.62
CA THR A 29 0.43 -3.61 0.22
C THR A 29 -0.13 -4.99 -0.08
N GLN A 30 0.57 -6.04 0.36
CA GLN A 30 0.12 -7.42 0.21
C GLN A 30 -1.21 -7.64 0.93
N ASP A 31 -1.36 -7.13 2.14
CA ASP A 31 -2.60 -7.23 2.89
C ASP A 31 -3.76 -6.55 2.16
N ALA A 32 -3.54 -5.36 1.62
CA ALA A 32 -4.57 -4.63 0.88
C ALA A 32 -5.11 -5.42 -0.32
N VAL A 33 -4.23 -6.09 -1.07
CA VAL A 33 -4.62 -6.76 -2.32
C VAL A 33 -5.11 -8.19 -2.13
N HIS A 34 -4.80 -8.83 -1.00
CA HIS A 34 -5.15 -10.24 -0.79
C HIS A 34 -6.62 -10.49 -0.50
N HIS A 35 -7.40 -9.45 -0.24
CA HIS A 35 -8.79 -9.57 0.15
C HIS A 35 -9.76 -9.14 -0.93
N CYS A 36 -9.27 -8.77 -2.11
CA CYS A 36 -10.11 -8.21 -3.15
C CYS A 36 -9.86 -8.88 -4.50
N CYS A 37 -10.93 -9.19 -5.20
CA CYS A 37 -10.92 -9.56 -6.61
C CYS A 37 -11.86 -8.60 -7.35
N MET A 38 -11.31 -7.79 -8.23
CA MET A 38 -12.05 -6.74 -8.92
C MET A 38 -12.73 -7.27 -10.18
N ALA A 39 -13.59 -8.29 -10.01
CA ALA A 39 -14.30 -8.92 -11.13
C ALA A 39 -15.14 -7.91 -11.93
N GLY A 40 -15.67 -6.88 -11.28
CA GLY A 40 -16.46 -5.85 -11.92
C GLY A 40 -15.74 -5.06 -12.99
N ILE A 41 -14.41 -5.01 -12.95
CA ILE A 41 -13.64 -4.32 -13.98
C ILE A 41 -13.93 -4.92 -15.35
N SER A 42 -13.93 -6.23 -15.49
CA SER A 42 -14.22 -6.90 -16.75
C SER A 42 -15.71 -7.23 -16.94
N GLU A 43 -16.40 -7.60 -15.87
CA GLU A 43 -17.77 -8.13 -15.99
C GLU A 43 -18.85 -7.05 -15.94
N VAL A 44 -18.58 -5.91 -15.31
CA VAL A 44 -19.56 -4.82 -15.19
C VAL A 44 -19.18 -3.64 -16.07
N PHE A 45 -17.93 -3.19 -16.02
CA PHE A 45 -17.48 -2.02 -16.76
C PHE A 45 -16.88 -2.35 -18.12
N GLU A 46 -16.71 -3.62 -18.42
CA GLU A 46 -16.18 -4.08 -19.70
C GLU A 46 -14.83 -3.43 -20.08
N ILE A 47 -13.97 -3.24 -19.09
CA ILE A 47 -12.65 -2.67 -19.32
C ILE A 47 -11.82 -3.65 -20.14
N LYS A 48 -11.35 -3.18 -21.28
CA LYS A 48 -10.58 -4.01 -22.24
C LYS A 48 -9.10 -3.67 -22.21
N ASP A 49 -8.76 -2.42 -21.95
CA ASP A 49 -7.37 -1.97 -21.84
C ASP A 49 -7.11 -1.44 -20.44
N ARG A 50 -6.52 -2.29 -19.62
CA ARG A 50 -6.18 -1.94 -18.24
C ARG A 50 -5.28 -0.71 -18.15
N MET A 51 -4.33 -0.58 -19.06
CA MET A 51 -3.32 0.47 -18.96
C MET A 51 -3.86 1.86 -19.29
N THR A 52 -4.95 1.95 -20.02
CA THR A 52 -5.55 3.26 -20.39
C THR A 52 -6.86 3.53 -19.70
N GLN A 53 -7.57 2.50 -19.25
CA GLN A 53 -8.91 2.62 -18.69
C GLN A 53 -8.97 2.45 -17.18
N THR A 54 -7.84 2.15 -16.53
CA THR A 54 -7.75 2.05 -15.08
C THR A 54 -6.58 2.87 -14.56
N LYS A 55 -6.65 3.24 -13.31
CA LYS A 55 -5.49 3.75 -12.57
C LYS A 55 -5.66 3.47 -11.09
N VAL A 56 -4.55 3.37 -10.39
CA VAL A 56 -4.50 3.15 -8.96
C VAL A 56 -3.69 4.27 -8.32
N HIS A 57 -4.20 4.83 -7.25
CA HIS A 57 -3.46 5.76 -6.40
C HIS A 57 -3.21 5.10 -5.06
N ALA A 58 -1.96 5.06 -4.63
CA ALA A 58 -1.57 4.51 -3.34
C ALA A 58 -1.21 5.63 -2.37
N ASP A 59 -1.87 5.67 -1.24
CA ASP A 59 -1.49 6.50 -0.11
C ASP A 59 -0.81 5.62 0.94
N ILE A 60 0.43 5.95 1.26
CA ILE A 60 1.29 5.18 2.17
C ILE A 60 1.46 5.98 3.46
N TYR A 61 1.07 5.38 4.58
CA TYR A 61 1.18 6.01 5.89
C TYR A 61 2.18 5.25 6.74
N VAL A 62 3.27 5.91 7.12
CA VAL A 62 4.34 5.34 7.95
C VAL A 62 4.82 6.37 8.96
N PRO A 63 5.37 5.93 10.12
CA PRO A 63 5.88 6.84 11.15
C PRO A 63 7.05 7.70 10.67
N HIS A 64 7.90 7.16 9.80
CA HIS A 64 9.10 7.84 9.29
C HIS A 64 9.06 7.93 7.77
N PRO A 65 8.25 8.85 7.20
CA PRO A 65 8.07 8.93 5.75
C PRO A 65 9.35 9.25 4.98
N GLU A 66 10.31 9.91 5.61
CA GLU A 66 11.63 10.21 5.00
C GLU A 66 12.47 8.95 4.72
N GLN A 67 12.14 7.84 5.36
CA GLN A 67 12.80 6.55 5.17
C GLN A 67 12.02 5.64 4.21
N ALA A 68 10.86 6.06 3.77
CA ALA A 68 9.99 5.25 2.93
C ALA A 68 10.36 5.40 1.46
N ASP A 69 10.31 4.28 0.75
CA ASP A 69 10.47 4.24 -0.70
C ASP A 69 9.12 3.89 -1.34
N PRO A 70 8.45 4.84 -1.99
CA PRO A 70 7.15 4.57 -2.60
C PRO A 70 7.21 3.54 -3.74
N SER A 71 8.40 3.29 -4.31
CA SER A 71 8.56 2.28 -5.35
C SER A 71 8.31 0.86 -4.86
N VAL A 72 8.33 0.61 -3.56
CA VAL A 72 7.94 -0.68 -2.98
C VAL A 72 6.52 -1.02 -3.39
N VAL A 73 5.61 -0.06 -3.37
CA VAL A 73 4.21 -0.25 -3.78
C VAL A 73 4.08 -0.30 -5.29
N THR A 74 4.67 0.67 -5.99
CA THR A 74 4.51 0.77 -7.44
C THR A 74 5.16 -0.39 -8.18
N ASN A 75 6.27 -0.93 -7.67
CA ASN A 75 6.89 -2.12 -8.24
C ASN A 75 6.08 -3.38 -7.97
N TYR A 76 5.51 -3.50 -6.78
CA TYR A 76 4.68 -4.67 -6.44
C TYR A 76 3.41 -4.73 -7.28
N LEU A 77 2.85 -3.57 -7.62
CA LEU A 77 1.60 -3.45 -8.39
C LEU A 77 1.84 -2.91 -9.80
N ASP A 78 2.97 -3.23 -10.42
CA ASP A 78 3.36 -2.71 -11.73
C ASP A 78 2.45 -3.15 -12.88
N TRP A 79 1.51 -4.06 -12.61
CA TRP A 79 0.46 -4.48 -13.54
C TRP A 79 -0.53 -3.36 -13.85
N TRP A 80 -0.57 -2.34 -13.00
CA TRP A 80 -1.54 -1.25 -13.09
C TRP A 80 -0.83 0.07 -13.33
N PRO A 81 -1.46 1.03 -14.03
CA PRO A 81 -1.02 2.41 -13.97
C PRO A 81 -1.18 2.88 -12.52
N ILE A 82 -0.08 3.07 -11.83
CA ILE A 82 -0.09 3.35 -10.39
C ILE A 82 0.87 4.48 -10.05
N ASP A 83 0.43 5.37 -9.18
CA ASP A 83 1.27 6.34 -8.51
C ASP A 83 1.11 6.19 -6.99
N ALA A 84 2.08 6.71 -6.25
CA ALA A 84 2.11 6.56 -4.80
C ALA A 84 2.54 7.86 -4.13
N GLU A 85 1.96 8.12 -2.98
CA GLU A 85 2.26 9.27 -2.16
C GLU A 85 2.50 8.82 -0.72
N VAL A 86 3.56 9.33 -0.09
CA VAL A 86 3.94 8.96 1.27
C VAL A 86 3.49 10.04 2.24
N HIS A 87 2.88 9.62 3.34
CA HIS A 87 2.39 10.48 4.41
C HIS A 87 2.92 10.01 5.76
N GLN A 88 3.01 10.92 6.70
CA GLN A 88 3.26 10.53 8.08
C GLN A 88 1.99 9.92 8.68
N GLY A 89 2.14 8.77 9.31
CA GLY A 89 1.02 8.05 9.94
C GLY A 89 1.48 6.69 10.42
N GLY A 90 0.53 5.75 10.54
CA GLY A 90 0.85 4.45 11.12
C GLY A 90 1.20 4.57 12.60
N ALA A 91 2.06 3.68 13.08
CA ALA A 91 2.50 3.69 14.48
C ALA A 91 3.90 3.11 14.62
N ASP A 92 4.62 3.54 15.64
CA ASP A 92 5.97 3.06 15.93
C ASP A 92 6.13 2.73 17.44
N PRO A 93 5.33 1.77 17.95
CA PRO A 93 5.48 1.38 19.35
C PRO A 93 6.85 0.78 19.61
N ARG A 94 7.22 0.77 20.87
CA ARG A 94 8.47 0.14 21.30
C ARG A 94 8.37 -1.36 21.19
N GLY A 95 9.42 -1.96 20.62
CA GLY A 95 9.58 -3.41 20.58
C GLY A 95 10.15 -3.95 21.88
N ILE A 96 10.58 -5.20 21.81
CA ILE A 96 11.14 -5.92 22.95
C ILE A 96 12.66 -5.80 22.93
N ALA A 97 13.25 -5.54 24.08
CA ALA A 97 14.69 -5.68 24.31
C ALA A 97 14.95 -7.07 24.91
N PHE A 98 15.92 -7.80 24.36
CA PHE A 98 16.43 -9.03 24.95
C PHE A 98 17.76 -8.78 25.62
N ASP A 99 18.28 -9.80 26.33
CA ASP A 99 19.54 -9.71 27.08
C ASP A 99 20.65 -9.08 26.25
N GLY A 100 21.10 -7.88 26.65
CA GLY A 100 22.18 -7.17 26.00
C GLY A 100 21.83 -6.48 24.68
N ASP A 101 20.67 -6.73 24.11
CA ASP A 101 20.22 -6.08 22.89
C ASP A 101 19.44 -4.80 23.18
N PRO A 102 19.57 -3.77 22.34
CA PRO A 102 18.76 -2.58 22.50
C PRO A 102 17.29 -2.88 22.19
N GLU A 103 16.41 -2.10 22.80
CA GLU A 103 15.01 -2.08 22.45
C GLU A 103 14.85 -1.66 20.98
N THR A 104 14.06 -2.41 20.22
CA THR A 104 13.84 -2.14 18.81
C THR A 104 12.47 -1.53 18.56
N GLU A 105 12.41 -0.69 17.55
CA GLU A 105 11.17 -0.07 17.10
C GLU A 105 10.33 -1.06 16.29
N ILE A 106 9.03 -1.08 16.56
CA ILE A 106 8.04 -1.74 15.73
C ILE A 106 7.49 -0.67 14.77
N THR A 107 7.42 -1.01 13.49
CA THR A 107 6.82 -0.12 12.48
C THR A 107 5.52 -0.72 11.98
N ILE A 108 4.44 0.04 12.08
CA ILE A 108 3.13 -0.33 11.54
C ILE A 108 2.81 0.64 10.42
N ALA A 109 2.71 0.11 9.19
CA ALA A 109 2.36 0.88 8.01
C ALA A 109 0.90 0.60 7.61
N ILE A 110 0.29 1.61 7.00
CA ILE A 110 -1.03 1.50 6.37
C ILE A 110 -0.87 1.90 4.91
N VAL A 111 -1.40 1.10 4.00
CA VAL A 111 -1.47 1.41 2.58
C VAL A 111 -2.92 1.45 2.16
N VAL A 112 -3.33 2.54 1.53
CA VAL A 112 -4.67 2.73 0.99
C VAL A 112 -4.56 2.79 -0.52
N LEU A 113 -5.26 1.90 -1.21
CA LEU A 113 -5.29 1.83 -2.67
C LEU A 113 -6.65 2.30 -3.16
N THR A 114 -6.67 3.36 -3.93
CA THR A 114 -7.88 3.86 -4.58
C THR A 114 -7.82 3.49 -6.05
N VAL A 115 -8.80 2.72 -6.52
CA VAL A 115 -8.86 2.22 -7.88
C VAL A 115 -9.89 3.02 -8.66
N TYR A 116 -9.46 3.54 -9.82
CA TYR A 116 -10.28 4.34 -10.71
C TYR A 116 -10.49 3.60 -12.03
N VAL A 117 -11.65 3.79 -12.61
CA VAL A 117 -11.97 3.31 -13.95
C VAL A 117 -12.50 4.45 -14.80
N ASP A 118 -12.14 4.44 -16.09
CA ASP A 118 -12.70 5.35 -17.08
C ASP A 118 -13.91 4.65 -17.73
N ALA A 119 -15.06 4.98 -17.20
CA ALA A 119 -16.28 4.29 -17.60
C ALA A 119 -17.47 5.27 -17.74
#